data_365938f5d151c6ba012a5a546df581ee
#
_entry.id   365938f5d151c6ba012a5a546df581ee
#
_cell.length_a   1.000
_cell.length_b   1.000
_cell.length_c   1.000
_cell.angle_alpha   90.00
_cell.angle_beta   90.00
_cell.angle_gamma   90.00
#
_symmetry.space_group_name_H-M   'P 1'
#
loop_
_entity.id
_entity.type
_entity.pdbx_description
1 polymer ?
#
loop_
_entity_poly.entity_id
_entity_poly.type
_entity_poly.pdbx_seq_one_letter_code
_entity_poly.pdbx_strand_id
1 'polypeptide(L)'
;ALPICMWDLPRHFPNEGQSIPQFAIEAKELAEKIGIEHHILDVRDDFKRTVIKSFTDEYLKGNTPNPCVLCNKQFKWHYLLQEADRLNCQWVATGHYARISRKNNRFILNRGADPKKDQSYFLWRLGQQELARTIFQLGDITKEEIKQYVEKKGFHEKDEKKESMEVCFIPGDYRDFLREQLPDLDRE
;
A
#
# COMPACT_ATOMS: atom_id res chain seq x y z
N ALA A 1 4.77 8.51 10.77
CA ALA A 1 4.08 7.70 9.76
C ALA A 1 3.67 8.60 8.61
N LEU A 2 3.67 8.05 7.38
CA LEU A 2 3.22 8.75 6.19
C LEU A 2 2.06 7.96 5.58
N PRO A 3 0.80 8.22 5.94
CA PRO A 3 -0.31 7.68 5.19
C PRO A 3 -0.36 8.38 3.82
N ILE A 4 -0.37 7.57 2.79
CA ILE A 4 -0.55 8.04 1.42
C ILE A 4 -2.02 7.84 1.05
N CYS A 5 -2.74 8.94 0.81
CA CYS A 5 -4.08 8.90 0.26
C CYS A 5 -4.01 8.60 -1.23
N MET A 6 -4.26 7.35 -1.61
CA MET A 6 -4.05 6.87 -2.98
C MET A 6 -5.31 6.84 -3.85
N TRP A 7 -6.50 6.94 -3.27
CA TRP A 7 -7.77 6.77 -4.00
C TRP A 7 -8.90 7.60 -3.43
N ASP A 8 -9.84 7.89 -4.28
CA ASP A 8 -11.04 8.67 -4.00
C ASP A 8 -12.26 7.76 -4.23
N LEU A 9 -12.53 6.89 -3.27
CA LEU A 9 -13.73 6.05 -3.29
C LEU A 9 -14.72 6.55 -2.24
N PRO A 10 -16.04 6.60 -2.52
CA PRO A 10 -17.05 7.09 -1.58
C PRO A 10 -16.98 6.44 -0.20
N ARG A 11 -16.59 5.18 -0.11
CA ARG A 11 -16.41 4.45 1.15
C ARG A 11 -15.33 5.03 2.08
N HIS A 12 -14.40 5.84 1.54
CA HIS A 12 -13.35 6.48 2.32
C HIS A 12 -13.77 7.85 2.85
N PHE A 13 -14.91 8.36 2.41
CA PHE A 13 -15.53 9.61 2.83
C PHE A 13 -16.96 9.34 3.28
N PRO A 14 -17.17 8.68 4.44
CA PRO A 14 -18.50 8.25 4.89
C PRO A 14 -19.45 9.39 5.17
N ASN A 15 -18.95 10.63 5.32
CA ASN A 15 -19.73 11.83 5.58
C ASN A 15 -19.62 12.80 4.41
N GLU A 16 -20.75 13.27 3.88
CA GLU A 16 -20.76 14.34 2.88
C GLU A 16 -20.04 15.58 3.42
N GLY A 17 -19.11 16.12 2.63
CA GLY A 17 -18.31 17.30 3.00
C GLY A 17 -16.99 17.01 3.74
N GLN A 18 -16.65 15.77 4.04
CA GLN A 18 -15.40 15.42 4.67
C GLN A 18 -14.26 15.43 3.64
N SER A 19 -13.27 16.32 3.81
CA SER A 19 -12.12 16.46 2.91
C SER A 19 -11.01 15.43 3.18
N ILE A 20 -10.96 14.88 4.39
CA ILE A 20 -9.93 13.92 4.86
C ILE A 20 -10.60 12.58 5.14
N PRO A 21 -10.12 11.47 4.54
CA PRO A 21 -10.72 10.15 4.76
C PRO A 21 -10.53 9.67 6.20
N GLN A 22 -11.50 8.90 6.70
CA GLN A 22 -11.52 8.42 8.08
C GLN A 22 -10.23 7.67 8.47
N PHE A 23 -9.69 6.83 7.58
CA PHE A 23 -8.45 6.10 7.84
C PHE A 23 -7.23 7.03 8.07
N ALA A 24 -7.21 8.22 7.45
CA ALA A 24 -6.13 9.19 7.65
C ALA A 24 -6.28 9.92 9.00
N ILE A 25 -7.52 10.14 9.46
CA ILE A 25 -7.81 10.66 10.80
C ILE A 25 -7.36 9.65 11.86
N GLU A 26 -7.75 8.39 11.72
CA GLU A 26 -7.35 7.30 12.63
C GLU A 26 -5.82 7.12 12.69
N ALA A 27 -5.15 7.22 11.52
CA ALA A 27 -3.69 7.16 11.46
C ALA A 27 -3.03 8.35 12.17
N LYS A 28 -3.62 9.54 12.07
CA LYS A 28 -3.15 10.73 12.79
C LYS A 28 -3.29 10.56 14.30
N GLU A 29 -4.45 10.14 14.79
CA GLU A 29 -4.71 9.87 16.21
C GLU A 29 -3.72 8.83 16.78
N LEU A 30 -3.44 7.76 16.01
CA LEU A 30 -2.47 6.76 16.40
C LEU A 30 -1.05 7.35 16.47
N ALA A 31 -0.65 8.14 15.48
CA ALA A 31 0.67 8.79 15.45
C ALA A 31 0.86 9.72 16.64
N GLU A 32 -0.15 10.53 16.96
CA GLU A 32 -0.15 11.40 18.15
C GLU A 32 0.00 10.58 19.46
N LYS A 33 -0.75 9.47 19.56
CA LYS A 33 -0.69 8.58 20.74
C LYS A 33 0.69 7.97 20.97
N ILE A 34 1.43 7.68 19.91
CA ILE A 34 2.79 7.12 20.00
C ILE A 34 3.90 8.18 19.90
N GLY A 35 3.53 9.46 19.80
CA GLY A 35 4.46 10.60 19.81
C GLY A 35 5.30 10.76 18.55
N ILE A 36 4.76 10.39 17.37
CA ILE A 36 5.42 10.60 16.08
C ILE A 36 4.67 11.61 15.20
N GLU A 37 5.42 12.35 14.42
CA GLU A 37 4.87 13.27 13.42
C GLU A 37 4.12 12.49 12.34
N HIS A 38 3.00 13.06 11.85
CA HIS A 38 2.13 12.46 10.84
C HIS A 38 1.97 13.40 9.65
N HIS A 39 2.24 12.91 8.46
CA HIS A 39 2.08 13.64 7.21
C HIS A 39 1.04 12.96 6.33
N ILE A 40 0.20 13.75 5.68
CA ILE A 40 -0.74 13.28 4.67
C ILE A 40 -0.22 13.73 3.31
N LEU A 41 -0.05 12.76 2.42
CA LEU A 41 0.32 13.01 1.04
C LEU A 41 -0.85 12.61 0.14
N ASP A 42 -1.50 13.60 -0.45
CA ASP A 42 -2.59 13.35 -1.39
C ASP A 42 -2.02 13.12 -2.80
N VAL A 43 -2.18 11.90 -3.26
CA VAL A 43 -1.67 11.45 -4.56
C VAL A 43 -2.77 10.75 -5.38
N ARG A 44 -4.04 11.06 -5.08
CA ARG A 44 -5.22 10.43 -5.69
C ARG A 44 -5.25 10.53 -7.20
N ASP A 45 -4.99 11.72 -7.73
CA ASP A 45 -5.02 11.95 -9.17
C ASP A 45 -3.95 11.17 -9.92
N ASP A 46 -2.75 11.09 -9.34
CA ASP A 46 -1.67 10.29 -9.91
C ASP A 46 -1.98 8.80 -9.83
N PHE A 47 -2.62 8.35 -8.75
CA PHE A 47 -3.06 6.97 -8.63
C PHE A 47 -4.07 6.60 -9.71
N LYS A 48 -5.05 7.47 -9.98
CA LYS A 48 -6.02 7.29 -11.07
C LYS A 48 -5.32 7.21 -12.43
N ARG A 49 -4.42 8.16 -12.71
CA ARG A 49 -3.72 8.24 -14.00
C ARG A 49 -2.75 7.09 -14.27
N THR A 50 -2.15 6.54 -13.21
CA THR A 50 -1.11 5.49 -13.34
C THR A 50 -1.66 4.10 -13.06
N VAL A 51 -2.16 3.86 -11.85
CA VAL A 51 -2.52 2.51 -11.40
C VAL A 51 -3.87 2.08 -11.96
N ILE A 52 -4.92 2.91 -11.77
CA ILE A 52 -6.27 2.56 -12.24
C ILE A 52 -6.30 2.51 -13.77
N LYS A 53 -5.74 3.54 -14.43
CA LYS A 53 -5.68 3.56 -15.88
C LYS A 53 -4.92 2.36 -16.46
N SER A 54 -3.76 2.01 -15.90
CA SER A 54 -3.02 0.83 -16.35
C SER A 54 -3.82 -0.46 -16.15
N PHE A 55 -4.54 -0.57 -15.04
CA PHE A 55 -5.41 -1.72 -14.76
C PHE A 55 -6.51 -1.86 -15.81
N THR A 56 -7.24 -0.79 -16.10
CA THR A 56 -8.31 -0.79 -17.12
C THR A 56 -7.77 -1.06 -18.53
N ASP A 57 -6.67 -0.39 -18.90
CA ASP A 57 -6.04 -0.56 -20.23
C ASP A 57 -5.59 -2.01 -20.48
N GLU A 58 -5.06 -2.70 -19.45
CA GLU A 58 -4.63 -4.09 -19.59
C GLU A 58 -5.82 -5.06 -19.74
N TYR A 59 -6.92 -4.84 -19.02
CA TYR A 59 -8.13 -5.63 -19.22
C TYR A 59 -8.72 -5.44 -20.63
N LEU A 60 -8.73 -4.21 -21.16
CA LEU A 60 -9.16 -3.95 -22.54
C LEU A 60 -8.31 -4.69 -23.60
N LYS A 61 -7.05 -4.98 -23.28
CA LYS A 61 -6.16 -5.79 -24.15
C LYS A 61 -6.33 -7.31 -23.94
N GLY A 62 -7.24 -7.74 -23.06
CA GLY A 62 -7.42 -9.14 -22.71
C GLY A 62 -6.38 -9.70 -21.73
N ASN A 63 -5.57 -8.85 -21.10
CA ASN A 63 -4.59 -9.25 -20.10
C ASN A 63 -5.20 -9.28 -18.70
N THR A 64 -4.60 -10.05 -17.79
CA THR A 64 -4.91 -10.02 -16.35
C THR A 64 -3.81 -9.23 -15.62
N PRO A 65 -4.02 -7.95 -15.31
CA PRO A 65 -3.00 -7.12 -14.69
C PRO A 65 -2.77 -7.46 -13.22
N ASN A 66 -1.53 -7.24 -12.74
CA ASN A 66 -1.23 -7.17 -11.32
C ASN A 66 -0.90 -5.72 -10.92
N PRO A 67 -1.92 -4.93 -10.53
CA PRO A 67 -1.73 -3.52 -10.22
C PRO A 67 -0.86 -3.30 -8.99
N CYS A 68 -0.77 -4.27 -8.06
CA CYS A 68 0.04 -4.14 -6.84
C CYS A 68 1.54 -4.06 -7.15
N VAL A 69 2.03 -4.81 -8.14
CA VAL A 69 3.43 -4.75 -8.58
C VAL A 69 3.75 -3.38 -9.17
N LEU A 70 2.86 -2.86 -10.02
CA LEU A 70 2.99 -1.52 -10.58
C LEU A 70 2.95 -0.46 -9.48
N CYS A 71 1.94 -0.52 -8.63
CA CYS A 71 1.72 0.42 -7.53
C CYS A 71 2.92 0.49 -6.59
N ASN A 72 3.49 -0.64 -6.17
CA ASN A 72 4.65 -0.62 -5.30
C ASN A 72 5.82 0.11 -5.96
N LYS A 73 6.20 -0.23 -7.21
CA LYS A 73 7.37 0.36 -7.87
C LYS A 73 7.18 1.80 -8.31
N GLN A 74 6.11 2.08 -9.05
CA GLN A 74 5.94 3.36 -9.75
C GLN A 74 5.19 4.40 -8.91
N PHE A 75 4.58 3.96 -7.80
CA PHE A 75 3.74 4.82 -6.99
C PHE A 75 4.22 4.87 -5.53
N LYS A 76 4.08 3.81 -4.74
CA LYS A 76 4.42 3.85 -3.31
C LYS A 76 5.88 4.23 -3.06
N TRP A 77 6.83 3.51 -3.67
CA TRP A 77 8.26 3.82 -3.46
C TRP A 77 8.66 5.15 -4.06
N HIS A 78 8.07 5.54 -5.18
CA HIS A 78 8.31 6.85 -5.78
C HIS A 78 8.01 7.98 -4.78
N TYR A 79 6.78 8.02 -4.26
CA TYR A 79 6.36 9.06 -3.33
C TYR A 79 7.01 8.94 -1.95
N LEU A 80 7.19 7.72 -1.42
CA LEU A 80 7.85 7.52 -0.14
C LEU A 80 9.29 8.02 -0.14
N LEU A 81 10.05 7.76 -1.21
CA LEU A 81 11.44 8.21 -1.31
C LEU A 81 11.53 9.72 -1.55
N GLN A 82 10.66 10.31 -2.35
CA GLN A 82 10.59 11.76 -2.51
C GLN A 82 10.30 12.45 -1.17
N GLU A 83 9.35 11.93 -0.41
CA GLU A 83 9.01 12.50 0.88
C GLU A 83 10.11 12.26 1.92
N ALA A 84 10.78 11.11 1.89
CA ALA A 84 11.94 10.85 2.71
C ALA A 84 13.07 11.85 2.43
N ASP A 85 13.33 12.16 1.16
CA ASP A 85 14.34 13.16 0.75
C ASP A 85 13.94 14.56 1.22
N ARG A 86 12.68 14.96 1.08
CA ARG A 86 12.15 16.23 1.57
C ARG A 86 12.31 16.39 3.09
N LEU A 87 12.14 15.31 3.83
CA LEU A 87 12.24 15.25 5.29
C LEU A 87 13.66 14.92 5.81
N ASN A 88 14.65 14.84 4.92
CA ASN A 88 16.02 14.41 5.24
C ASN A 88 16.08 13.04 5.94
N CYS A 89 15.18 12.12 5.57
CA CYS A 89 15.16 10.74 6.06
C CYS A 89 16.00 9.84 5.17
N GLN A 90 16.95 9.14 5.76
CA GLN A 90 17.81 8.18 5.03
C GLN A 90 17.03 6.94 4.59
N TRP A 91 16.03 6.50 5.37
CA TRP A 91 15.33 5.24 5.19
C TRP A 91 13.83 5.43 5.09
N VAL A 92 13.20 4.55 4.34
CA VAL A 92 11.75 4.32 4.38
C VAL A 92 11.46 2.97 5.01
N ALA A 93 10.45 2.91 5.87
CA ALA A 93 10.01 1.66 6.50
C ALA A 93 8.58 1.35 6.07
N THR A 94 8.29 0.09 5.80
CA THR A 94 6.95 -0.36 5.43
C THR A 94 6.57 -1.64 6.17
N GLY A 95 5.27 -1.89 6.31
CA GLY A 95 4.73 -3.11 6.91
C GLY A 95 4.62 -4.30 5.96
N HIS A 96 5.40 -4.35 4.88
CA HIS A 96 5.37 -5.52 4.01
C HIS A 96 6.09 -6.71 4.65
N TYR A 97 5.49 -7.89 4.52
CA TYR A 97 6.09 -9.16 4.91
C TYR A 97 7.09 -9.63 3.84
N ALA A 98 8.26 -9.05 3.85
CA ALA A 98 9.37 -9.36 2.97
C ALA A 98 10.69 -9.07 3.69
N ARG A 99 11.81 -9.59 3.21
CA ARG A 99 13.14 -9.38 3.80
C ARG A 99 14.13 -8.87 2.75
N ILE A 100 15.11 -8.13 3.21
CA ILE A 100 16.23 -7.70 2.38
C ILE A 100 17.51 -8.27 2.99
N SER A 101 18.31 -8.93 2.17
CA SER A 101 19.69 -9.33 2.50
C SER A 101 20.69 -8.66 1.57
N ARG A 102 21.96 -8.67 1.96
CA ARG A 102 23.05 -8.13 1.14
C ARG A 102 24.06 -9.24 0.82
N LYS A 103 24.33 -9.45 -0.46
CA LYS A 103 25.33 -10.41 -0.94
C LYS A 103 26.07 -9.82 -2.14
N ASN A 104 27.39 -9.94 -2.16
CA ASN A 104 28.24 -9.45 -3.26
C ASN A 104 27.93 -7.99 -3.63
N ASN A 105 27.80 -7.13 -2.63
CA ASN A 105 27.46 -5.71 -2.75
C ASN A 105 26.09 -5.40 -3.41
N ARG A 106 25.19 -6.38 -3.46
CA ARG A 106 23.82 -6.22 -3.99
C ARG A 106 22.79 -6.49 -2.90
N PHE A 107 21.70 -5.73 -2.94
CA PHE A 107 20.52 -5.97 -2.13
C PHE A 107 19.64 -7.01 -2.80
N ILE A 108 19.20 -8.00 -2.05
CA ILE A 108 18.38 -9.12 -2.52
C ILE A 108 17.08 -9.12 -1.76
N LEU A 109 15.98 -9.07 -2.50
CA LEU A 109 14.65 -9.26 -1.94
C LEU A 109 14.44 -10.75 -1.64
N ASN A 110 14.01 -11.07 -0.43
CA ASN A 110 13.72 -12.42 0.02
C ASN A 110 12.29 -12.51 0.56
N ARG A 111 11.78 -13.73 0.62
CA ARG A 111 10.49 -14.01 1.24
C ARG A 111 10.49 -13.61 2.72
N GLY A 112 9.32 -13.18 3.20
CA GLY A 112 9.06 -13.00 4.63
C GLY A 112 9.14 -14.31 5.41
N ALA A 113 9.26 -14.21 6.73
CA ALA A 113 9.26 -15.38 7.62
C ALA A 113 7.90 -16.08 7.66
N ASP A 114 6.80 -15.33 7.52
CA ASP A 114 5.45 -15.88 7.44
C ASP A 114 5.10 -16.29 6.00
N PRO A 115 5.05 -17.60 5.67
CA PRO A 115 4.77 -18.05 4.31
C PRO A 115 3.34 -17.78 3.85
N LYS A 116 2.40 -17.56 4.80
CA LYS A 116 0.99 -17.23 4.49
C LYS A 116 0.79 -15.74 4.21
N LYS A 117 1.73 -14.90 4.61
CA LYS A 117 1.67 -13.43 4.48
C LYS A 117 2.80 -12.86 3.61
N ASP A 118 3.64 -13.71 3.02
CA ASP A 118 4.72 -13.27 2.16
C ASP A 118 4.22 -12.35 1.03
N GLN A 119 4.84 -11.17 0.94
CA GLN A 119 4.50 -10.14 -0.04
C GLN A 119 5.66 -9.84 -1.00
N SER A 120 6.73 -10.62 -0.97
CA SER A 120 7.90 -10.44 -1.83
C SER A 120 7.55 -10.44 -3.32
N TYR A 121 6.52 -11.22 -3.71
CA TYR A 121 6.02 -11.26 -5.09
C TYR A 121 5.54 -9.89 -5.59
N PHE A 122 4.95 -9.06 -4.74
CA PHE A 122 4.48 -7.73 -5.15
C PHE A 122 5.58 -6.66 -5.21
N LEU A 123 6.80 -7.02 -4.79
CA LEU A 123 7.95 -6.11 -4.62
C LEU A 123 9.10 -6.38 -5.61
N TRP A 124 8.98 -7.40 -6.46
CA TRP A 124 10.08 -7.86 -7.33
C TRP A 124 10.61 -6.78 -8.29
N ARG A 125 9.83 -5.77 -8.61
CA ARG A 125 10.24 -4.65 -9.47
C ARG A 125 11.07 -3.57 -8.75
N LEU A 126 11.23 -3.63 -7.43
CA LEU A 126 12.09 -2.71 -6.70
C LEU A 126 13.55 -2.93 -7.10
N GLY A 127 14.23 -1.85 -7.47
CA GLY A 127 15.64 -1.89 -7.87
C GLY A 127 16.57 -1.73 -6.68
N GLN A 128 17.87 -1.68 -6.96
CA GLN A 128 18.92 -1.58 -5.95
C GLN A 128 18.83 -0.28 -5.13
N GLN A 129 18.44 0.82 -5.74
CA GLN A 129 18.32 2.10 -5.07
C GLN A 129 17.18 2.09 -4.04
N GLU A 130 16.01 1.55 -4.41
CA GLU A 130 14.88 1.43 -3.51
C GLU A 130 15.20 0.44 -2.37
N LEU A 131 15.72 -0.74 -2.70
CA LEU A 131 16.05 -1.76 -1.70
C LEU A 131 17.12 -1.27 -0.71
N ALA A 132 18.11 -0.49 -1.19
CA ALA A 132 19.15 0.07 -0.34
C ALA A 132 18.62 1.04 0.74
N ARG A 133 17.45 1.63 0.52
CA ARG A 133 16.83 2.62 1.42
C ARG A 133 15.57 2.09 2.10
N THR A 134 15.27 0.80 2.00
CA THR A 134 14.03 0.21 2.52
C THR A 134 14.30 -0.69 3.71
N ILE A 135 13.43 -0.57 4.72
CA ILE A 135 13.35 -1.46 5.87
C ILE A 135 11.97 -2.11 5.89
N PHE A 136 11.92 -3.44 5.86
CA PHE A 136 10.71 -4.21 6.03
C PHE A 136 10.59 -4.66 7.49
N GLN A 137 9.81 -3.93 8.28
CA GLN A 137 9.69 -4.15 9.72
C GLN A 137 9.08 -5.51 10.09
N LEU A 138 8.22 -6.05 9.23
CA LEU A 138 7.49 -7.29 9.48
C LEU A 138 8.12 -8.50 8.77
N GLY A 139 9.30 -8.34 8.19
CA GLY A 139 9.92 -9.38 7.38
C GLY A 139 10.30 -10.65 8.15
N ASP A 140 10.69 -10.51 9.40
CA ASP A 140 11.17 -11.60 10.26
C ASP A 140 10.15 -12.06 11.31
N ILE A 141 8.90 -11.57 11.23
CA ILE A 141 7.87 -11.78 12.24
C ILE A 141 6.61 -12.35 11.57
N THR A 142 5.92 -13.26 12.23
CA THR A 142 4.65 -13.78 11.76
C THR A 142 3.49 -12.83 12.09
N LYS A 143 2.38 -12.95 11.36
CA LYS A 143 1.17 -12.17 11.63
C LYS A 143 0.63 -12.43 13.04
N GLU A 144 0.75 -13.66 13.52
CA GLU A 144 0.31 -14.05 14.86
C GLU A 144 1.14 -13.36 15.95
N GLU A 145 2.46 -13.36 15.81
CA GLU A 145 3.37 -12.67 16.77
C GLU A 145 3.10 -11.16 16.81
N ILE A 146 2.81 -10.55 15.64
CA ILE A 146 2.44 -9.12 15.60
C ILE A 146 1.11 -8.85 16.32
N LYS A 147 0.09 -9.70 16.13
CA LYS A 147 -1.18 -9.56 16.85
C LYS A 147 -0.96 -9.59 18.38
N GLN A 148 -0.25 -10.58 18.86
CA GLN A 148 0.07 -10.70 20.29
C GLN A 148 0.87 -9.49 20.81
N TYR A 149 1.82 -8.98 20.02
CA TYR A 149 2.58 -7.80 20.38
C TYR A 149 1.71 -6.54 20.51
N VAL A 150 0.84 -6.31 19.53
CA VAL A 150 -0.08 -5.16 19.46
C VAL A 150 -1.06 -5.18 20.61
N GLU A 151 -1.65 -6.35 20.93
CA GLU A 151 -2.54 -6.55 22.08
C GLU A 151 -1.82 -6.28 23.41
N LYS A 152 -0.61 -6.83 23.57
CA LYS A 152 0.22 -6.61 24.78
C LYS A 152 0.56 -5.14 24.99
N LYS A 153 0.64 -4.34 23.90
CA LYS A 153 0.87 -2.89 23.96
C LYS A 153 -0.40 -2.07 24.18
N GLY A 154 -1.56 -2.73 24.32
CA GLY A 154 -2.84 -2.07 24.56
C GLY A 154 -3.43 -1.40 23.31
N PHE A 155 -2.98 -1.80 22.12
CA PHE A 155 -3.60 -1.43 20.87
C PHE A 155 -4.58 -2.54 20.47
N HIS A 156 -5.87 -2.27 20.57
CA HIS A 156 -6.89 -3.21 20.12
C HIS A 156 -7.30 -2.85 18.68
N GLU A 157 -7.36 -3.83 17.80
CA GLU A 157 -8.04 -3.65 16.51
C GLU A 157 -9.50 -3.33 16.81
N LYS A 158 -9.94 -2.12 16.42
CA LYS A 158 -11.33 -1.67 16.66
C LYS A 158 -12.37 -2.51 15.91
N ASP A 159 -11.95 -3.23 14.88
CA ASP A 159 -12.78 -4.21 14.17
C ASP A 159 -11.85 -5.26 13.55
N GLU A 160 -12.31 -6.52 13.47
CA GLU A 160 -11.75 -7.52 12.57
C GLU A 160 -11.98 -7.07 11.13
N LYS A 161 -11.19 -6.09 10.67
CA LYS A 161 -11.20 -5.73 9.24
C LYS A 161 -10.85 -6.99 8.49
N LYS A 162 -11.85 -7.60 7.83
CA LYS A 162 -11.63 -8.71 6.92
C LYS A 162 -10.48 -8.31 6.01
N GLU A 163 -9.41 -9.09 6.04
CA GLU A 163 -8.29 -8.88 5.13
C GLU A 163 -8.84 -8.84 3.72
N SER A 164 -8.63 -7.73 3.01
CA SER A 164 -9.04 -7.63 1.63
C SER A 164 -8.22 -8.64 0.82
N MET A 165 -8.88 -9.67 0.34
CA MET A 165 -8.30 -10.67 -0.57
C MET A 165 -8.09 -10.11 -1.98
N GLU A 166 -8.58 -8.90 -2.23
CA GLU A 166 -8.67 -8.29 -3.55
C GLU A 166 -7.87 -6.99 -3.66
N VAL A 167 -7.87 -6.44 -4.86
CA VAL A 167 -7.19 -5.17 -5.16
C VAL A 167 -7.80 -4.04 -4.34
N CYS A 168 -6.96 -3.25 -3.67
CA CYS A 168 -7.37 -2.28 -2.64
C CYS A 168 -8.35 -1.19 -3.10
N PHE A 169 -8.41 -0.88 -4.39
CA PHE A 169 -9.32 0.13 -4.94
C PHE A 169 -10.62 -0.46 -5.54
N ILE A 170 -10.78 -1.78 -5.51
CA ILE A 170 -11.96 -2.48 -6.00
C ILE A 170 -12.79 -2.94 -4.81
N PRO A 171 -14.00 -2.39 -4.58
CA PRO A 171 -14.81 -2.72 -3.42
C PRO A 171 -15.56 -4.06 -3.51
N GLY A 172 -15.53 -4.72 -4.68
CA GLY A 172 -16.29 -5.93 -4.97
C GLY A 172 -15.79 -6.59 -6.24
N ASP A 173 -16.68 -7.01 -7.13
CA ASP A 173 -16.31 -7.63 -8.41
C ASP A 173 -15.60 -6.62 -9.33
N TYR A 174 -14.44 -6.99 -9.85
CA TYR A 174 -13.65 -6.15 -10.75
C TYR A 174 -14.41 -5.83 -12.06
N ARG A 175 -15.36 -6.66 -12.47
CA ARG A 175 -16.17 -6.45 -13.68
C ARG A 175 -17.08 -5.25 -13.51
N ASP A 176 -17.70 -5.08 -12.34
CA ASP A 176 -18.54 -3.93 -12.04
C ASP A 176 -17.70 -2.65 -12.01
N PHE A 177 -16.52 -2.73 -11.39
CA PHE A 177 -15.57 -1.62 -11.42
C PHE A 177 -15.16 -1.25 -12.87
N LEU A 178 -14.89 -2.23 -13.73
CA LEU A 178 -14.55 -1.96 -15.13
C LEU A 178 -15.73 -1.31 -15.89
N ARG A 179 -16.97 -1.75 -15.68
CA ARG A 179 -18.16 -1.11 -16.29
C ARG A 179 -18.31 0.34 -15.86
N GLU A 180 -18.05 0.65 -14.58
CA GLU A 180 -18.07 2.03 -14.09
C GLU A 180 -16.98 2.91 -14.72
N GLN A 181 -15.79 2.37 -14.92
CA GLN A 181 -14.66 3.10 -15.50
C GLN A 181 -14.76 3.22 -17.04
N LEU A 182 -15.45 2.31 -17.69
CA LEU A 182 -15.55 2.14 -19.14
C LEU A 182 -17.04 1.96 -19.54
N PRO A 183 -17.84 3.03 -19.51
CA PRO A 183 -19.29 2.95 -19.74
C PRO A 183 -19.67 2.44 -21.15
N ASP A 184 -18.73 2.40 -22.09
CA ASP A 184 -18.94 1.88 -23.46
C ASP A 184 -18.51 0.41 -23.63
N LEU A 185 -18.06 -0.27 -22.55
CA LEU A 185 -17.55 -1.64 -22.63
C LEU A 185 -18.61 -2.68 -23.05
N ASP A 186 -19.88 -2.44 -22.75
CA ASP A 186 -21.01 -3.34 -23.05
C ASP A 186 -21.68 -3.02 -24.41
N ARG A 187 -21.10 -2.14 -25.26
CA ARG A 187 -21.69 -1.72 -26.53
C ARG A 187 -21.14 -2.46 -27.75
N GLU A 188 -20.21 -3.36 -27.57
CA GLU A 188 -19.70 -4.29 -28.59
C GLU A 188 -20.07 -5.74 -28.13
#